data_ebf6e5e1a46917a735cec6d60f429ac9
#
_entry.id   ebf6e5e1a46917a735cec6d60f429ac9
#
_cell.length_a   1.000
_cell.length_b   1.000
_cell.length_c   1.000
_cell.angle_alpha   90.00
_cell.angle_beta   90.00
_cell.angle_gamma   90.00
#
_symmetry.space_group_name_H-M   'P 1'
#
loop_
_entity.id
_entity.type
_entity.pdbx_description
1 polymer ?
#
loop_
_entity_poly.entity_id
_entity_poly.type
_entity_poly.pdbx_seq_one_letter_code
_entity_poly.pdbx_strand_id
1 'polypeptide(L)'
;METSIQSIKQRFGIIGNHELLNRSIEKASRVAPTDISVLITGESGVGKESYPKIIHQLSHRKHNKYIAVNCGAIPEGTIDSELFGHEKGAFTGANSARKGYFEVADGGTIFLDEVGELPLTTQVRLLRVLENGEFIKVGASEVQKTNVRIVAATNLDMEKAIQKGKFREDLFYRLSTVEITIPPLRKRKEDIHLLFRKFASDFAKKYNMPTIRLDENAQNLLCAYRWNGNIRQLRNVAEQLSVLEEKREVSSQLLKYYLPDFNSSLPALINKSNSSNDFSNEREILYKILFDMKKDLNDLKKITDHLKSEDHKPNLKENEINAFENLQSSIDSQKSAEIIDFNEKDHTFNSNIDKYHFAEEIKEEETLSIHDKELELIKKALERNNGKRKAAAIELGISERTLYRKIKQHDIEL
;
A
#
# COMPACT_ATOMS: atom_id res chain seq x y z
N MET A 1 38.71 21.55 -0.37
CA MET A 1 37.77 22.48 -1.06
C MET A 1 36.39 22.31 -0.40
N GLU A 2 35.92 23.34 0.29
CA GLU A 2 34.55 23.37 0.79
C GLU A 2 33.58 23.40 -0.41
N THR A 3 32.92 22.33 -0.66
CA THR A 3 31.89 22.28 -1.69
C THR A 3 30.73 23.14 -1.21
N SER A 4 30.41 24.25 -1.88
CA SER A 4 29.34 25.14 -1.44
C SER A 4 28.01 24.39 -1.45
N ILE A 5 27.14 24.66 -0.49
CA ILE A 5 25.79 24.06 -0.40
C ILE A 5 25.04 24.23 -1.73
N GLN A 6 25.25 25.37 -2.39
CA GLN A 6 24.62 25.66 -3.68
C GLN A 6 25.06 24.70 -4.80
N SER A 7 26.36 24.36 -4.86
CA SER A 7 26.86 23.40 -5.84
C SER A 7 26.36 21.98 -5.58
N ILE A 8 26.18 21.59 -4.30
CA ILE A 8 25.57 20.31 -3.94
C ILE A 8 24.11 20.26 -4.39
N LYS A 9 23.33 21.33 -4.10
CA LYS A 9 21.94 21.41 -4.54
C LYS A 9 21.79 21.28 -6.05
N GLN A 10 22.60 22.01 -6.80
CA GLN A 10 22.58 21.95 -8.27
C GLN A 10 22.91 20.55 -8.78
N ARG A 11 23.96 19.93 -8.25
CA ARG A 11 24.41 18.60 -8.65
C ARG A 11 23.39 17.50 -8.38
N PHE A 12 22.68 17.58 -7.26
CA PHE A 12 21.72 16.56 -6.83
C PHE A 12 20.25 16.95 -7.10
N GLY A 13 20.01 18.08 -7.76
CA GLY A 13 18.67 18.51 -8.11
C GLY A 13 17.79 18.88 -6.91
N ILE A 14 18.40 19.32 -5.81
CA ILE A 14 17.67 19.72 -4.59
C ILE A 14 17.23 21.16 -4.72
N ILE A 15 15.94 21.41 -4.57
CA ILE A 15 15.33 22.73 -4.67
C ILE A 15 14.86 23.18 -3.30
N GLY A 16 15.16 24.42 -2.97
CA GLY A 16 14.76 25.06 -1.74
C GLY A 16 15.89 25.87 -1.12
N ASN A 17 15.54 26.91 -0.35
CA ASN A 17 16.49 27.81 0.29
C ASN A 17 16.32 27.87 1.80
N HIS A 18 15.32 27.17 2.33
CA HIS A 18 15.03 27.17 3.75
C HIS A 18 16.22 26.70 4.59
N GLU A 19 16.48 27.38 5.71
CA GLU A 19 17.65 27.17 6.58
C GLU A 19 17.74 25.71 7.08
N LEU A 20 16.64 25.11 7.51
CA LEU A 20 16.65 23.71 8.00
C LEU A 20 17.06 22.72 6.90
N LEU A 21 16.68 22.97 5.63
CA LEU A 21 17.12 22.17 4.50
C LEU A 21 18.63 22.34 4.28
N ASN A 22 19.13 23.56 4.33
CA ASN A 22 20.55 23.86 4.18
C ASN A 22 21.38 23.18 5.27
N ARG A 23 20.95 23.26 6.53
CA ARG A 23 21.60 22.58 7.66
C ARG A 23 21.64 21.05 7.49
N SER A 24 20.57 20.44 6.99
CA SER A 24 20.57 18.99 6.74
C SER A 24 21.53 18.57 5.62
N ILE A 25 21.63 19.37 4.54
CA ILE A 25 22.62 19.14 3.46
C ILE A 25 24.05 19.34 3.98
N GLU A 26 24.27 20.37 4.80
CA GLU A 26 25.57 20.62 5.42
C GLU A 26 26.02 19.45 6.31
N LYS A 27 25.12 18.93 7.16
CA LYS A 27 25.40 17.72 7.96
C LYS A 27 25.78 16.55 7.05
N ALA A 28 25.05 16.29 5.97
CA ALA A 28 25.34 15.24 5.02
C ALA A 28 26.74 15.41 4.37
N SER A 29 27.09 16.63 3.99
CA SER A 29 28.39 16.93 3.42
C SER A 29 29.53 16.75 4.43
N ARG A 30 29.35 17.16 5.68
CA ARG A 30 30.36 17.04 6.75
C ARG A 30 30.61 15.57 7.15
N VAL A 31 29.58 14.73 7.16
CA VAL A 31 29.73 13.31 7.49
C VAL A 31 30.22 12.48 6.32
N ALA A 32 30.12 12.97 5.08
CA ALA A 32 30.47 12.22 3.88
C ALA A 32 31.91 11.65 3.88
N PRO A 33 32.97 12.38 4.28
CA PRO A 33 34.35 11.89 4.29
C PRO A 33 34.62 10.79 5.33
N THR A 34 33.69 10.53 6.25
CA THR A 34 33.84 9.50 7.30
C THR A 34 33.15 8.22 6.90
N ASP A 35 33.47 7.10 7.56
CA ASP A 35 32.78 5.81 7.41
C ASP A 35 31.67 5.58 8.45
N ILE A 36 31.32 6.61 9.20
CA ILE A 36 30.30 6.56 10.25
C ILE A 36 28.93 6.25 9.64
N SER A 37 28.13 5.42 10.32
CA SER A 37 26.73 5.16 9.98
C SER A 37 25.87 6.41 10.12
N VAL A 38 24.92 6.57 9.23
CA VAL A 38 24.03 7.75 9.19
C VAL A 38 22.60 7.28 9.11
N LEU A 39 21.77 7.81 10.04
CA LEU A 39 20.33 7.64 10.00
C LEU A 39 19.66 8.92 9.47
N ILE A 40 18.91 8.78 8.39
CA ILE A 40 18.15 9.87 7.79
C ILE A 40 16.69 9.75 8.21
N THR A 41 16.20 10.71 8.96
CA THR A 41 14.82 10.75 9.44
C THR A 41 13.99 11.79 8.72
N GLY A 42 12.71 11.50 8.51
CA GLY A 42 11.78 12.45 7.88
C GLY A 42 10.55 11.76 7.31
N GLU A 43 9.50 12.53 7.13
CA GLU A 43 8.23 12.04 6.61
C GLU A 43 8.37 11.41 5.22
N SER A 44 7.36 10.60 4.84
CA SER A 44 7.30 10.06 3.48
C SER A 44 7.22 11.19 2.46
N GLY A 45 7.95 11.04 1.34
CA GLY A 45 7.93 12.00 0.23
C GLY A 45 8.71 13.30 0.45
N VAL A 46 9.53 13.43 1.52
CA VAL A 46 10.36 14.65 1.75
C VAL A 46 11.64 14.71 0.91
N GLY A 47 12.02 13.60 0.23
CA GLY A 47 13.20 13.51 -0.63
C GLY A 47 14.42 12.89 0.07
N LYS A 48 14.23 11.93 1.00
CA LYS A 48 15.31 11.23 1.72
C LYS A 48 16.35 10.60 0.79
N GLU A 49 15.94 10.10 -0.36
CA GLU A 49 16.77 9.38 -1.34
C GLU A 49 17.95 10.18 -1.93
N SER A 50 17.91 11.51 -1.83
CA SER A 50 18.99 12.37 -2.33
C SER A 50 20.20 12.39 -1.39
N TYR A 51 19.99 12.24 -0.08
CA TYR A 51 21.03 12.36 0.93
C TYR A 51 22.08 11.23 0.90
N PRO A 52 21.70 9.94 0.76
CA PRO A 52 22.68 8.86 0.61
C PRO A 52 23.56 9.05 -0.63
N LYS A 53 22.98 9.59 -1.73
CA LYS A 53 23.75 9.93 -2.94
C LYS A 53 24.76 11.03 -2.69
N ILE A 54 24.39 12.08 -1.93
CA ILE A 54 25.31 13.14 -1.51
C ILE A 54 26.45 12.55 -0.67
N ILE A 55 26.11 11.75 0.35
CA ILE A 55 27.08 11.13 1.26
C ILE A 55 28.04 10.24 0.49
N HIS A 56 27.55 9.39 -0.39
CA HIS A 56 28.38 8.50 -1.19
C HIS A 56 29.33 9.27 -2.14
N GLN A 57 28.78 10.23 -2.88
CA GLN A 57 29.50 10.99 -3.90
C GLN A 57 30.59 11.93 -3.32
N LEU A 58 30.42 12.36 -2.07
CA LEU A 58 31.40 13.20 -1.37
C LEU A 58 32.34 12.37 -0.45
N SER A 59 32.19 11.04 -0.43
CA SER A 59 33.00 10.12 0.37
C SER A 59 34.26 9.65 -0.36
N HIS A 60 35.17 9.02 0.39
CA HIS A 60 36.31 8.30 -0.18
C HIS A 60 35.89 7.11 -1.04
N ARG A 61 34.66 6.59 -0.84
CA ARG A 61 34.07 5.44 -1.55
C ARG A 61 33.31 5.83 -2.84
N LYS A 62 33.40 7.07 -3.30
CA LYS A 62 32.62 7.62 -4.44
C LYS A 62 32.77 6.86 -5.77
N HIS A 63 33.86 6.10 -5.93
CA HIS A 63 34.13 5.27 -7.12
C HIS A 63 33.75 3.80 -6.93
N ASN A 64 33.37 3.42 -5.71
CA ASN A 64 32.97 2.06 -5.37
C ASN A 64 31.47 1.89 -5.58
N LYS A 65 30.95 0.66 -5.38
CA LYS A 65 29.55 0.36 -5.58
C LYS A 65 28.65 1.12 -4.59
N TYR A 66 27.55 1.65 -5.12
CA TYR A 66 26.47 2.20 -4.36
C TYR A 66 25.21 1.35 -4.62
N ILE A 67 24.65 0.76 -3.57
CA ILE A 67 23.46 -0.08 -3.66
C ILE A 67 22.37 0.56 -2.79
N ALA A 68 21.19 0.75 -3.36
CA ALA A 68 20.02 1.24 -2.64
C ALA A 68 18.99 0.10 -2.55
N VAL A 69 18.54 -0.19 -1.34
CA VAL A 69 17.56 -1.24 -1.03
C VAL A 69 16.41 -0.61 -0.29
N ASN A 70 15.18 -0.81 -0.77
CA ASN A 70 13.98 -0.47 0.00
C ASN A 70 13.54 -1.70 0.79
N CYS A 71 13.70 -1.66 2.11
CA CYS A 71 13.38 -2.78 3.01
C CYS A 71 11.87 -3.05 3.08
N GLY A 72 11.03 -2.02 2.97
CA GLY A 72 9.58 -2.19 2.97
C GLY A 72 9.01 -2.80 1.68
N ALA A 73 9.78 -2.77 0.58
CA ALA A 73 9.36 -3.35 -0.70
C ALA A 73 9.70 -4.85 -0.84
N ILE A 74 10.53 -5.39 0.04
CA ILE A 74 10.96 -6.80 0.00
C ILE A 74 10.11 -7.60 0.99
N PRO A 75 9.45 -8.70 0.58
CA PRO A 75 8.69 -9.54 1.50
C PRO A 75 9.55 -10.07 2.65
N GLU A 76 8.97 -10.15 3.86
CA GLU A 76 9.65 -10.59 5.08
C GLU A 76 10.33 -11.96 4.91
N GLY A 77 9.68 -12.92 4.23
CA GLY A 77 10.23 -14.26 3.99
C GLY A 77 11.46 -14.31 3.07
N THR A 78 11.79 -13.24 2.34
CA THR A 78 12.92 -13.21 1.39
C THR A 78 13.95 -12.16 1.72
N ILE A 79 13.68 -11.24 2.64
CA ILE A 79 14.57 -10.11 2.95
C ILE A 79 15.96 -10.54 3.43
N ASP A 80 16.03 -11.57 4.25
CA ASP A 80 17.33 -12.13 4.72
C ASP A 80 18.16 -12.68 3.56
N SER A 81 17.50 -13.39 2.63
CA SER A 81 18.14 -13.95 1.45
C SER A 81 18.65 -12.88 0.47
N GLU A 82 17.90 -11.77 0.32
CA GLU A 82 18.29 -10.64 -0.52
C GLU A 82 19.44 -9.83 0.12
N LEU A 83 19.38 -9.56 1.42
CA LEU A 83 20.40 -8.77 2.12
C LEU A 83 21.69 -9.54 2.29
N PHE A 84 21.64 -10.78 2.79
CA PHE A 84 22.82 -11.55 3.20
C PHE A 84 23.21 -12.65 2.21
N GLY A 85 22.34 -12.97 1.23
CA GLY A 85 22.55 -14.07 0.30
C GLY A 85 22.12 -15.44 0.86
N HIS A 86 22.12 -16.45 0.02
CA HIS A 86 21.80 -17.81 0.41
C HIS A 86 22.66 -18.85 -0.30
N GLU A 87 22.83 -20.00 0.33
CA GLU A 87 23.44 -21.18 -0.25
C GLU A 87 22.41 -22.05 -0.96
N LYS A 88 22.88 -22.92 -1.86
CA LYS A 88 22.02 -23.89 -2.54
C LYS A 88 21.33 -24.79 -1.52
N GLY A 89 19.99 -24.91 -1.62
CA GLY A 89 19.20 -25.75 -0.71
C GLY A 89 18.79 -25.05 0.61
N ALA A 90 19.07 -23.79 0.79
CA ALA A 90 18.77 -23.04 2.02
C ALA A 90 17.26 -22.96 2.33
N PHE A 91 16.41 -23.02 1.30
CA PHE A 91 14.93 -23.06 1.40
C PHE A 91 14.33 -23.70 0.13
N THR A 92 13.05 -24.00 0.17
CA THR A 92 12.32 -24.57 -0.98
C THR A 92 12.34 -23.60 -2.17
N GLY A 93 13.07 -23.96 -3.23
CA GLY A 93 13.29 -23.11 -4.41
C GLY A 93 14.70 -22.51 -4.52
N ALA A 94 15.59 -22.69 -3.52
CA ALA A 94 16.99 -22.28 -3.60
C ALA A 94 17.81 -23.24 -4.48
N ASN A 95 17.60 -23.18 -5.79
CA ASN A 95 18.26 -24.07 -6.78
C ASN A 95 19.75 -23.79 -6.96
N SER A 96 20.21 -22.56 -6.65
CA SER A 96 21.59 -22.11 -6.75
C SER A 96 21.94 -21.16 -5.60
N ALA A 97 23.20 -21.06 -5.25
CA ALA A 97 23.68 -20.03 -4.31
C ALA A 97 23.58 -18.64 -4.96
N ARG A 98 23.18 -17.62 -4.18
CA ARG A 98 23.08 -16.23 -4.64
C ARG A 98 23.75 -15.28 -3.64
N LYS A 99 24.50 -14.31 -4.18
CA LYS A 99 25.12 -13.25 -3.39
C LYS A 99 24.07 -12.26 -2.90
N GLY A 100 24.19 -11.89 -1.60
CA GLY A 100 23.36 -10.85 -1.01
C GLY A 100 23.90 -9.45 -1.27
N TYR A 101 23.06 -8.44 -0.97
CA TYR A 101 23.45 -7.04 -1.16
C TYR A 101 24.69 -6.63 -0.37
N PHE A 102 24.92 -7.17 0.85
CA PHE A 102 26.13 -6.89 1.64
C PHE A 102 27.39 -7.44 0.99
N GLU A 103 27.33 -8.59 0.34
CA GLU A 103 28.46 -9.15 -0.40
C GLU A 103 28.74 -8.34 -1.68
N VAL A 104 27.68 -7.91 -2.38
CA VAL A 104 27.81 -7.16 -3.63
C VAL A 104 28.29 -5.73 -3.38
N ALA A 105 27.94 -5.13 -2.22
CA ALA A 105 28.31 -3.77 -1.83
C ALA A 105 29.66 -3.67 -1.15
N ASP A 106 30.39 -4.78 -1.01
CA ASP A 106 31.67 -4.79 -0.30
C ASP A 106 32.65 -3.73 -0.81
N GLY A 107 33.31 -3.02 0.10
CA GLY A 107 34.14 -1.84 -0.17
C GLY A 107 33.35 -0.57 -0.52
N GLY A 108 32.05 -0.66 -0.72
CA GLY A 108 31.18 0.43 -1.17
C GLY A 108 30.26 1.02 -0.11
N THR A 109 29.07 1.45 -0.54
CA THR A 109 28.04 2.03 0.33
C THR A 109 26.70 1.35 0.05
N ILE A 110 26.02 0.92 1.11
CA ILE A 110 24.62 0.44 1.05
C ILE A 110 23.71 1.48 1.66
N PHE A 111 22.61 1.76 0.96
CA PHE A 111 21.51 2.58 1.46
C PHE A 111 20.32 1.68 1.75
N LEU A 112 19.85 1.69 3.00
CA LEU A 112 18.68 0.96 3.47
C LEU A 112 17.54 1.94 3.68
N ASP A 113 16.60 2.00 2.74
CA ASP A 113 15.39 2.82 2.90
C ASP A 113 14.33 2.03 3.68
N GLU A 114 13.53 2.75 4.47
CA GLU A 114 12.48 2.17 5.31
C GLU A 114 13.01 1.09 6.28
N VAL A 115 14.19 1.36 6.88
CA VAL A 115 14.86 0.41 7.80
C VAL A 115 14.00 0.01 9.00
N GLY A 116 13.03 0.85 9.38
CA GLY A 116 12.08 0.57 10.45
C GLY A 116 11.08 -0.54 10.15
N GLU A 117 10.96 -0.97 8.88
CA GLU A 117 10.09 -2.07 8.45
C GLU A 117 10.81 -3.44 8.48
N LEU A 118 12.09 -3.48 8.85
CA LEU A 118 12.85 -4.73 8.95
C LEU A 118 12.29 -5.64 10.06
N PRO A 119 12.14 -6.96 9.81
CA PRO A 119 11.82 -7.94 10.84
C PRO A 119 12.88 -7.95 11.95
N LEU A 120 12.49 -8.26 13.19
CA LEU A 120 13.41 -8.30 14.34
C LEU A 120 14.58 -9.26 14.13
N THR A 121 14.38 -10.38 13.45
CA THR A 121 15.42 -11.34 13.10
C THR A 121 16.48 -10.74 12.18
N THR A 122 16.05 -10.00 11.17
CA THR A 122 16.90 -9.27 10.23
C THR A 122 17.65 -8.13 10.91
N GLN A 123 17.00 -7.45 11.88
CA GLN A 123 17.65 -6.40 12.67
C GLN A 123 18.83 -6.93 13.47
N VAL A 124 18.75 -8.14 14.06
CA VAL A 124 19.86 -8.78 14.76
C VAL A 124 21.04 -9.06 13.82
N ARG A 125 20.76 -9.51 12.61
CA ARG A 125 21.80 -9.76 11.59
C ARG A 125 22.46 -8.47 11.12
N LEU A 126 21.65 -7.42 10.90
CA LEU A 126 22.14 -6.09 10.53
C LEU A 126 23.05 -5.49 11.61
N LEU A 127 22.71 -5.70 12.89
CA LEU A 127 23.56 -5.25 14.00
C LEU A 127 24.96 -5.87 13.94
N ARG A 128 25.08 -7.18 13.66
CA ARG A 128 26.38 -7.85 13.50
C ARG A 128 27.22 -7.26 12.36
N VAL A 129 26.56 -6.89 11.26
CA VAL A 129 27.26 -6.20 10.14
C VAL A 129 27.78 -4.83 10.58
N LEU A 130 26.99 -4.07 11.35
CA LEU A 130 27.35 -2.74 11.84
C LEU A 130 28.46 -2.76 12.90
N GLU A 131 28.54 -3.81 13.72
CA GLU A 131 29.52 -3.94 14.80
C GLU A 131 30.85 -4.56 14.31
N ASN A 132 30.75 -5.67 13.63
CA ASN A 132 31.87 -6.51 13.31
C ASN A 132 32.23 -6.53 11.81
N GLY A 133 31.39 -6.00 10.95
CA GLY A 133 31.50 -6.18 9.50
C GLY A 133 31.29 -7.64 9.07
N GLU A 134 30.53 -8.43 9.83
CA GLU A 134 30.37 -9.85 9.61
C GLU A 134 28.90 -10.23 9.39
N PHE A 135 28.67 -11.19 8.50
CA PHE A 135 27.35 -11.78 8.26
C PHE A 135 27.47 -13.27 7.86
N ILE A 136 26.34 -13.97 7.93
CA ILE A 136 26.23 -15.37 7.54
C ILE A 136 25.11 -15.47 6.49
N LYS A 137 25.36 -16.16 5.37
CA LYS A 137 24.33 -16.44 4.36
C LYS A 137 23.23 -17.34 4.93
N VAL A 138 22.05 -17.27 4.35
CA VAL A 138 20.95 -18.18 4.71
C VAL A 138 21.34 -19.60 4.30
N GLY A 139 21.24 -20.55 5.24
CA GLY A 139 21.64 -21.95 5.02
C GLY A 139 23.15 -22.24 5.10
N ALA A 140 23.98 -21.23 5.44
CA ALA A 140 25.41 -21.42 5.67
C ALA A 140 25.75 -21.37 7.16
N SER A 141 26.92 -21.92 7.53
CA SER A 141 27.55 -21.78 8.85
C SER A 141 28.78 -20.88 8.83
N GLU A 142 29.33 -20.59 7.66
CA GLU A 142 30.55 -19.78 7.50
C GLU A 142 30.24 -18.29 7.64
N VAL A 143 31.10 -17.62 8.45
CA VAL A 143 31.05 -16.16 8.63
C VAL A 143 31.76 -15.50 7.45
N GLN A 144 31.06 -14.55 6.82
CA GLN A 144 31.64 -13.71 5.77
C GLN A 144 31.89 -12.30 6.30
N LYS A 145 32.97 -11.67 5.81
CA LYS A 145 33.32 -10.29 6.17
C LYS A 145 32.98 -9.33 5.04
N THR A 146 32.54 -8.15 5.42
CA THR A 146 32.29 -7.05 4.50
C THR A 146 32.74 -5.73 5.10
N ASN A 147 33.27 -4.87 4.24
CA ASN A 147 33.63 -3.50 4.60
C ASN A 147 32.69 -2.53 3.89
N VAL A 148 31.43 -2.49 4.31
CA VAL A 148 30.41 -1.65 3.69
C VAL A 148 30.05 -0.47 4.59
N ARG A 149 29.93 0.72 4.00
CA ARG A 149 29.34 1.88 4.69
C ARG A 149 27.83 1.80 4.63
N ILE A 150 27.16 1.92 5.79
CA ILE A 150 25.70 1.86 5.88
C ILE A 150 25.15 3.26 6.07
N VAL A 151 24.16 3.61 5.22
CA VAL A 151 23.30 4.79 5.35
C VAL A 151 21.86 4.29 5.40
N ALA A 152 21.15 4.56 6.48
CA ALA A 152 19.78 4.12 6.67
C ALA A 152 18.80 5.29 6.60
N ALA A 153 17.56 5.05 6.15
CA ALA A 153 16.49 6.03 6.22
C ALA A 153 15.21 5.42 6.79
N THR A 154 14.42 6.26 7.46
CA THR A 154 13.12 5.87 8.00
C THR A 154 12.14 7.04 8.00
N ASN A 155 10.87 6.74 7.88
CA ASN A 155 9.76 7.67 8.08
C ASN A 155 9.05 7.45 9.41
N LEU A 156 9.43 6.39 10.15
CA LEU A 156 8.83 6.05 11.43
C LEU A 156 9.40 6.90 12.56
N ASP A 157 8.56 7.10 13.58
CA ASP A 157 8.98 7.60 14.89
C ASP A 157 9.68 6.43 15.62
N MET A 158 11.02 6.47 15.65
CA MET A 158 11.83 5.38 16.16
C MET A 158 11.62 5.15 17.66
N GLU A 159 11.40 6.20 18.46
CA GLU A 159 11.12 6.06 19.88
C GLU A 159 9.85 5.23 20.12
N LYS A 160 8.78 5.55 19.38
CA LYS A 160 7.54 4.77 19.44
C LYS A 160 7.69 3.34 18.90
N ALA A 161 8.53 3.13 17.89
CA ALA A 161 8.80 1.80 17.33
C ALA A 161 9.53 0.92 18.37
N ILE A 162 10.51 1.48 19.08
CA ILE A 162 11.26 0.82 20.16
C ILE A 162 10.32 0.50 21.32
N GLN A 163 9.52 1.46 21.80
CA GLN A 163 8.56 1.25 22.87
C GLN A 163 7.54 0.14 22.57
N LYS A 164 7.16 -0.02 21.30
CA LYS A 164 6.25 -1.08 20.83
C LYS A 164 6.96 -2.41 20.57
N GLY A 165 8.25 -2.53 20.82
CA GLY A 165 9.04 -3.73 20.54
C GLY A 165 9.18 -4.06 19.05
N LYS A 166 8.90 -3.14 18.13
CA LYS A 166 9.04 -3.34 16.68
C LYS A 166 10.45 -3.08 16.18
N PHE A 167 11.23 -2.30 16.90
CA PHE A 167 12.61 -1.99 16.56
C PHE A 167 13.50 -2.14 17.78
N ARG A 168 14.71 -2.68 17.58
CA ARG A 168 15.68 -2.90 18.66
C ARG A 168 16.40 -1.60 18.99
N GLU A 169 16.52 -1.32 20.26
CA GLU A 169 17.19 -0.13 20.79
C GLU A 169 18.70 -0.11 20.46
N ASP A 170 19.37 -1.28 20.58
CA ASP A 170 20.80 -1.42 20.27
C ASP A 170 21.10 -1.10 18.81
N LEU A 171 20.29 -1.59 17.89
CA LEU A 171 20.43 -1.28 16.46
C LEU A 171 20.17 0.20 16.18
N PHE A 172 19.20 0.81 16.85
CA PHE A 172 18.91 2.25 16.70
C PHE A 172 20.14 3.08 17.05
N TYR A 173 20.76 2.87 18.22
CA TYR A 173 21.94 3.63 18.61
C TYR A 173 23.13 3.40 17.66
N ARG A 174 23.27 2.21 17.11
CA ARG A 174 24.35 1.90 16.17
C ARG A 174 24.13 2.55 14.79
N LEU A 175 22.89 2.64 14.32
CA LEU A 175 22.53 3.33 13.07
C LEU A 175 22.54 4.85 13.22
N SER A 176 22.08 5.38 14.34
CA SER A 176 21.91 6.81 14.60
C SER A 176 23.17 7.52 15.12
N THR A 177 24.36 6.98 14.84
CA THR A 177 25.63 7.66 15.23
C THR A 177 25.65 9.12 14.74
N VAL A 178 25.15 9.36 13.53
CA VAL A 178 24.82 10.71 13.03
C VAL A 178 23.40 10.68 12.50
N GLU A 179 22.54 11.52 13.08
CA GLU A 179 21.16 11.67 12.61
C GLU A 179 21.02 12.93 11.75
N ILE A 180 20.38 12.77 10.58
CA ILE A 180 20.03 13.85 9.66
C ILE A 180 18.52 13.91 9.50
N THR A 181 17.88 14.87 10.14
CA THR A 181 16.44 15.08 10.04
C THR A 181 16.11 16.02 8.89
N ILE A 182 15.26 15.55 7.96
CA ILE A 182 14.81 16.36 6.82
C ILE A 182 13.48 17.01 7.19
N PRO A 183 13.37 18.35 7.07
CA PRO A 183 12.14 19.05 7.43
C PRO A 183 11.00 18.73 6.47
N PRO A 184 9.77 18.50 6.96
CA PRO A 184 8.61 18.35 6.12
C PRO A 184 8.29 19.65 5.39
N LEU A 185 7.58 19.53 4.26
CA LEU A 185 7.33 20.65 3.35
C LEU A 185 6.58 21.80 4.02
N ARG A 186 5.67 21.53 4.96
CA ARG A 186 4.95 22.54 5.76
C ARG A 186 5.84 23.43 6.64
N LYS A 187 7.05 22.96 7.00
CA LYS A 187 8.06 23.73 7.75
C LYS A 187 8.98 24.57 6.85
N ARG A 188 8.87 24.42 5.52
CA ARG A 188 9.65 25.16 4.51
C ARG A 188 8.76 25.74 3.42
N LYS A 189 7.78 26.54 3.84
CA LYS A 189 6.72 27.09 2.98
C LYS A 189 7.27 27.89 1.78
N GLU A 190 8.39 28.59 1.97
CA GLU A 190 9.07 29.36 0.93
C GLU A 190 9.54 28.50 -0.26
N ASP A 191 9.84 27.21 0.00
CA ASP A 191 10.31 26.29 -1.02
C ASP A 191 9.16 25.70 -1.86
N ILE A 192 7.90 25.75 -1.38
CA ILE A 192 6.75 25.08 -2.02
C ILE A 192 6.52 25.62 -3.43
N HIS A 193 6.43 26.91 -3.57
CA HIS A 193 6.20 27.55 -4.88
C HIS A 193 7.36 27.30 -5.86
N LEU A 194 8.60 27.31 -5.36
CA LEU A 194 9.79 27.03 -6.17
C LEU A 194 9.77 25.58 -6.70
N LEU A 195 9.39 24.62 -5.86
CA LEU A 195 9.24 23.21 -6.22
C LEU A 195 8.11 23.03 -7.24
N PHE A 196 6.94 23.64 -7.02
CA PHE A 196 5.83 23.58 -7.97
C PHE A 196 6.24 24.07 -9.35
N ARG A 197 6.85 25.28 -9.42
CA ARG A 197 7.36 25.86 -10.68
C ARG A 197 8.32 24.91 -11.40
N LYS A 198 9.22 24.29 -10.64
CA LYS A 198 10.18 23.33 -11.22
C LYS A 198 9.46 22.12 -11.79
N PHE A 199 8.53 21.50 -11.05
CA PHE A 199 7.81 20.33 -11.53
C PHE A 199 6.94 20.65 -12.76
N ALA A 200 6.24 21.76 -12.73
CA ALA A 200 5.48 22.24 -13.89
C ALA A 200 6.36 22.48 -15.11
N SER A 201 7.54 23.09 -14.93
CA SER A 201 8.50 23.32 -16.02
C SER A 201 9.12 22.03 -16.56
N ASP A 202 9.49 21.10 -15.66
CA ASP A 202 10.07 19.82 -16.05
C ASP A 202 9.05 18.97 -16.82
N PHE A 203 7.79 18.97 -16.38
CA PHE A 203 6.70 18.30 -17.07
C PHE A 203 6.45 18.90 -18.45
N ALA A 204 6.33 20.22 -18.54
CA ALA A 204 6.13 20.94 -19.80
C ALA A 204 7.24 20.64 -20.82
N LYS A 205 8.50 20.61 -20.38
CA LYS A 205 9.64 20.25 -21.23
C LYS A 205 9.59 18.80 -21.70
N LYS A 206 9.26 17.87 -20.79
CA LYS A 206 9.21 16.43 -21.09
C LYS A 206 8.17 16.09 -22.15
N TYR A 207 7.01 16.74 -22.09
CA TYR A 207 5.88 16.46 -22.97
C TYR A 207 5.65 17.52 -24.05
N ASN A 208 6.58 18.50 -24.16
CA ASN A 208 6.53 19.60 -25.13
C ASN A 208 5.21 20.40 -25.05
N MET A 209 4.77 20.71 -23.82
CA MET A 209 3.54 21.45 -23.50
C MET A 209 3.86 22.82 -22.92
N PRO A 210 2.95 23.80 -23.03
CA PRO A 210 3.11 25.07 -22.33
C PRO A 210 3.08 24.89 -20.82
N THR A 211 3.96 25.60 -20.10
CA THR A 211 4.06 25.53 -18.63
C THR A 211 2.85 26.18 -17.98
N ILE A 212 2.25 25.51 -17.00
CA ILE A 212 1.19 26.10 -16.16
C ILE A 212 1.74 27.12 -15.18
N ARG A 213 0.92 28.12 -14.83
CA ARG A 213 1.23 29.17 -13.87
C ARG A 213 0.08 29.29 -12.87
N LEU A 214 0.40 29.63 -11.64
CA LEU A 214 -0.59 29.88 -10.60
C LEU A 214 -0.81 31.39 -10.48
N ASP A 215 -2.07 31.81 -10.27
CA ASP A 215 -2.37 33.16 -9.84
C ASP A 215 -1.87 33.40 -8.39
N GLU A 216 -1.86 34.64 -7.91
CA GLU A 216 -1.38 34.97 -6.56
C GLU A 216 -2.19 34.28 -5.46
N ASN A 217 -3.51 34.16 -5.64
CA ASN A 217 -4.40 33.49 -4.69
C ASN A 217 -4.15 31.98 -4.65
N ALA A 218 -3.89 31.34 -5.80
CA ALA A 218 -3.51 29.94 -5.86
C ALA A 218 -2.12 29.70 -5.25
N GLN A 219 -1.15 30.62 -5.44
CA GLN A 219 0.16 30.52 -4.80
C GLN A 219 0.04 30.58 -3.27
N ASN A 220 -0.76 31.52 -2.75
CA ASN A 220 -1.01 31.64 -1.31
C ASN A 220 -1.67 30.36 -0.75
N LEU A 221 -2.67 29.83 -1.46
CA LEU A 221 -3.32 28.59 -1.09
C LEU A 221 -2.34 27.39 -1.11
N LEU A 222 -1.51 27.29 -2.14
CA LEU A 222 -0.49 26.25 -2.27
C LEU A 222 0.49 26.27 -1.09
N CYS A 223 0.95 27.45 -0.68
CA CYS A 223 1.87 27.65 0.45
C CYS A 223 1.20 27.42 1.81
N ALA A 224 -0.12 27.65 1.92
CA ALA A 224 -0.89 27.41 3.14
C ALA A 224 -1.27 25.95 3.36
N TYR A 225 -1.32 25.15 2.30
CA TYR A 225 -1.72 23.75 2.37
C TYR A 225 -0.70 22.89 3.14
N ARG A 226 -1.19 21.87 3.86
CA ARG A 226 -0.38 21.10 4.82
C ARG A 226 0.63 20.13 4.21
N TRP A 227 0.39 19.65 3.01
CA TRP A 227 1.26 18.72 2.25
C TRP A 227 1.70 17.49 3.04
N ASN A 228 0.77 16.68 3.53
CA ASN A 228 1.07 15.45 4.29
C ASN A 228 1.93 14.46 3.49
N GLY A 229 1.78 14.38 2.17
CA GLY A 229 2.63 13.60 1.25
C GLY A 229 3.84 14.36 0.73
N ASN A 230 4.14 15.55 1.29
CA ASN A 230 5.33 16.37 1.01
C ASN A 230 5.59 16.59 -0.49
N ILE A 231 6.83 16.45 -0.94
CA ILE A 231 7.25 16.70 -2.33
C ILE A 231 6.59 15.73 -3.30
N ARG A 232 6.35 14.47 -2.89
CA ARG A 232 5.69 13.47 -3.75
C ARG A 232 4.26 13.90 -4.08
N GLN A 233 3.51 14.37 -3.10
CA GLN A 233 2.16 14.89 -3.30
C GLN A 233 2.16 16.17 -4.14
N LEU A 234 3.06 17.13 -3.84
CA LEU A 234 3.19 18.37 -4.59
C LEU A 234 3.50 18.12 -6.06
N ARG A 235 4.38 17.16 -6.34
CA ARG A 235 4.71 16.76 -7.72
C ARG A 235 3.49 16.18 -8.43
N ASN A 236 2.77 15.26 -7.79
CA ASN A 236 1.56 14.66 -8.37
C ASN A 236 0.51 15.73 -8.73
N VAL A 237 0.26 16.69 -7.84
CA VAL A 237 -0.67 17.80 -8.10
C VAL A 237 -0.19 18.67 -9.27
N ALA A 238 1.11 18.99 -9.34
CA ALA A 238 1.67 19.77 -10.44
C ALA A 238 1.57 19.04 -11.79
N GLU A 239 1.79 17.73 -11.81
CA GLU A 239 1.66 16.88 -12.99
C GLU A 239 0.19 16.73 -13.42
N GLN A 240 -0.73 16.48 -12.49
CA GLN A 240 -2.17 16.41 -12.77
C GLN A 240 -2.70 17.71 -13.38
N LEU A 241 -2.40 18.86 -12.78
CA LEU A 241 -2.76 20.16 -13.32
C LEU A 241 -2.16 20.37 -14.72
N SER A 242 -0.93 19.93 -14.94
CA SER A 242 -0.25 20.10 -16.24
C SER A 242 -0.88 19.24 -17.36
N VAL A 243 -1.47 18.08 -17.01
CA VAL A 243 -2.13 17.18 -17.98
C VAL A 243 -3.57 17.60 -18.25
N LEU A 244 -4.32 17.86 -17.19
CA LEU A 244 -5.78 17.93 -17.27
C LEU A 244 -6.29 19.33 -17.62
N GLU A 245 -5.51 20.39 -17.32
CA GLU A 245 -5.97 21.75 -17.55
C GLU A 245 -5.52 22.30 -18.89
N GLU A 246 -6.49 22.71 -19.70
CA GLU A 246 -6.23 23.39 -20.96
C GLU A 246 -5.78 24.85 -20.74
N LYS A 247 -6.43 25.53 -19.77
CA LYS A 247 -6.04 26.88 -19.37
C LYS A 247 -4.76 26.81 -18.56
N ARG A 248 -3.73 27.52 -19.03
CA ARG A 248 -2.40 27.51 -18.39
C ARG A 248 -2.27 28.43 -17.17
N GLU A 249 -3.30 29.19 -16.87
CA GLU A 249 -3.44 29.94 -15.63
C GLU A 249 -4.41 29.22 -14.68
N VAL A 250 -3.90 28.84 -13.52
CA VAL A 250 -4.62 28.08 -12.50
C VAL A 250 -5.06 29.03 -11.40
N SER A 251 -6.37 29.16 -11.23
CA SER A 251 -6.97 29.94 -10.14
C SER A 251 -7.01 29.15 -8.84
N SER A 252 -7.22 29.87 -7.71
CA SER A 252 -7.34 29.25 -6.39
C SER A 252 -8.54 28.28 -6.30
N GLN A 253 -9.63 28.56 -7.02
CA GLN A 253 -10.82 27.66 -7.06
C GLN A 253 -10.46 26.33 -7.75
N LEU A 254 -9.80 26.43 -8.91
CA LEU A 254 -9.34 25.27 -9.65
C LEU A 254 -8.33 24.43 -8.86
N LEU A 255 -7.36 25.10 -8.22
CA LEU A 255 -6.37 24.41 -7.39
C LEU A 255 -7.02 23.65 -6.23
N LYS A 256 -8.08 24.19 -5.60
CA LYS A 256 -8.82 23.48 -4.52
C LYS A 256 -9.38 22.16 -4.97
N TYR A 257 -9.85 22.06 -6.21
CA TYR A 257 -10.40 20.81 -6.76
C TYR A 257 -9.35 19.67 -6.82
N TYR A 258 -8.07 20.02 -7.03
CA TYR A 258 -6.97 19.06 -7.08
C TYR A 258 -6.30 18.79 -5.72
N LEU A 259 -6.65 19.59 -4.70
CA LEU A 259 -6.12 19.37 -3.36
C LEU A 259 -7.05 18.44 -2.58
N PRO A 260 -6.57 17.26 -2.11
CA PRO A 260 -7.40 16.36 -1.31
C PRO A 260 -7.89 17.07 -0.03
N ASP A 261 -9.19 17.08 0.20
CA ASP A 261 -9.77 17.55 1.45
C ASP A 261 -9.53 16.52 2.56
N PHE A 262 -8.44 16.65 3.29
CA PHE A 262 -8.17 15.82 4.46
C PHE A 262 -9.11 16.09 5.65
N ASN A 263 -10.01 17.07 5.53
CA ASN A 263 -11.05 17.36 6.52
C ASN A 263 -12.35 16.60 6.25
N SER A 264 -12.55 16.00 5.08
CA SER A 264 -13.65 15.07 4.86
C SER A 264 -13.26 13.72 5.45
N SER A 265 -13.60 13.54 6.70
CA SER A 265 -13.76 12.27 7.43
C SER A 265 -13.45 11.01 6.60
N LEU A 266 -12.19 10.57 6.62
CA LEU A 266 -11.99 9.13 6.74
C LEU A 266 -12.83 8.70 7.95
N PRO A 267 -13.66 7.64 7.88
CA PRO A 267 -14.27 7.08 9.07
C PRO A 267 -13.16 6.98 10.09
N ALA A 268 -13.34 7.61 11.25
CA ALA A 268 -12.34 7.56 12.29
C ALA A 268 -12.04 6.10 12.53
N LEU A 269 -10.86 5.65 12.11
CA LEU A 269 -10.28 4.44 12.63
C LEU A 269 -10.20 4.72 14.13
N ILE A 270 -11.17 4.19 14.87
CA ILE A 270 -11.17 4.20 16.31
C ILE A 270 -9.81 3.64 16.68
N ASN A 271 -8.90 4.52 17.08
CA ASN A 271 -7.65 4.14 17.68
C ASN A 271 -8.04 3.29 18.90
N LYS A 272 -7.91 1.98 18.78
CA LYS A 272 -7.94 1.06 19.91
C LYS A 272 -6.76 1.41 20.81
N SER A 273 -6.92 2.49 21.61
CA SER A 273 -6.14 2.67 22.81
C SER A 273 -6.64 1.64 23.80
N ASN A 274 -5.76 0.71 24.14
CA ASN A 274 -5.84 -0.27 25.20
C ASN A 274 -6.90 0.02 26.27
N SER A 275 -8.02 -0.70 26.22
CA SER A 275 -8.73 -1.09 27.43
C SER A 275 -9.42 -2.43 27.17
N SER A 276 -9.10 -3.40 28.00
CA SER A 276 -9.65 -4.75 28.06
C SER A 276 -11.16 -4.83 28.35
N ASN A 277 -11.88 -3.71 28.28
CA ASN A 277 -13.32 -3.58 28.55
C ASN A 277 -14.20 -3.38 27.31
N ASP A 278 -13.63 -3.21 26.09
CA ASP A 278 -14.44 -2.93 24.89
C ASP A 278 -15.11 -4.17 24.27
N PHE A 279 -14.58 -5.35 24.53
CA PHE A 279 -15.22 -6.61 24.08
C PHE A 279 -16.54 -6.93 24.79
N SER A 280 -16.77 -6.38 25.97
CA SER A 280 -18.05 -6.52 26.67
C SER A 280 -19.12 -5.62 26.04
N ASN A 281 -18.78 -4.40 25.64
CA ASN A 281 -19.70 -3.45 25.04
C ASN A 281 -20.11 -3.86 23.62
N GLU A 282 -19.17 -4.38 22.80
CA GLU A 282 -19.49 -4.90 21.44
C GLU A 282 -20.41 -6.13 21.52
N ARG A 283 -20.19 -7.02 22.48
CA ARG A 283 -21.07 -8.16 22.74
C ARG A 283 -22.45 -7.70 23.21
N GLU A 284 -22.53 -6.72 24.07
CA GLU A 284 -23.79 -6.19 24.59
C GLU A 284 -24.64 -5.53 23.48
N ILE A 285 -24.01 -4.80 22.57
CA ILE A 285 -24.66 -4.23 21.38
C ILE A 285 -25.14 -5.33 20.43
N LEU A 286 -24.31 -6.34 20.16
CA LEU A 286 -24.67 -7.50 19.33
C LEU A 286 -25.84 -8.30 19.95
N TYR A 287 -25.84 -8.52 21.25
CA TYR A 287 -26.95 -9.19 21.96
C TYR A 287 -28.23 -8.36 21.91
N LYS A 288 -28.15 -7.03 22.03
CA LYS A 288 -29.28 -6.15 21.91
C LYS A 288 -29.92 -6.20 20.51
N ILE A 289 -29.09 -6.13 19.47
CA ILE A 289 -29.57 -6.25 18.07
C ILE A 289 -30.20 -7.62 17.81
N LEU A 290 -29.58 -8.70 18.29
CA LEU A 290 -30.13 -10.07 18.16
C LEU A 290 -31.46 -10.23 18.94
N PHE A 291 -31.59 -9.58 20.11
CA PHE A 291 -32.83 -9.60 20.90
C PHE A 291 -33.96 -8.83 20.21
N ASP A 292 -33.65 -7.68 19.63
CA ASP A 292 -34.60 -6.86 18.89
C ASP A 292 -35.07 -7.60 17.62
N MET A 293 -34.14 -8.19 16.82
CA MET A 293 -34.50 -9.04 15.67
C MET A 293 -35.35 -10.25 16.07
N LYS A 294 -35.05 -10.90 17.19
CA LYS A 294 -35.85 -12.05 17.68
C LYS A 294 -37.25 -11.61 18.09
N LYS A 295 -37.41 -10.42 18.67
CA LYS A 295 -38.68 -9.84 19.02
C LYS A 295 -39.51 -9.54 17.76
N ASP A 296 -38.92 -8.91 16.76
CA ASP A 296 -39.54 -8.60 15.48
C ASP A 296 -39.99 -9.86 14.73
N LEU A 297 -39.15 -10.91 14.73
CA LEU A 297 -39.50 -12.23 14.15
C LEU A 297 -40.68 -12.88 14.89
N ASN A 298 -40.73 -12.77 16.23
CA ASN A 298 -41.86 -13.32 17.01
C ASN A 298 -43.14 -12.53 16.77
N ASP A 299 -43.06 -11.22 16.59
CA ASP A 299 -44.21 -10.40 16.32
C ASP A 299 -44.72 -10.62 14.89
N LEU A 300 -43.84 -10.76 13.88
CA LEU A 300 -44.20 -11.23 12.54
C LEU A 300 -44.85 -12.61 12.54
N LYS A 301 -44.33 -13.55 13.37
CA LYS A 301 -44.90 -14.88 13.52
C LYS A 301 -46.31 -14.86 14.10
N LYS A 302 -46.57 -14.01 15.10
CA LYS A 302 -47.91 -13.81 15.67
C LYS A 302 -48.89 -13.25 14.62
N ILE A 303 -48.44 -12.28 13.81
CA ILE A 303 -49.25 -11.71 12.72
C ILE A 303 -49.59 -12.77 11.67
N THR A 304 -48.61 -13.60 11.28
CA THR A 304 -48.83 -14.71 10.32
C THR A 304 -49.68 -15.83 10.88
N ASP A 305 -49.58 -16.13 12.18
CA ASP A 305 -50.44 -17.12 12.84
C ASP A 305 -51.88 -16.59 13.00
N HIS A 306 -52.08 -15.29 13.24
CA HIS A 306 -53.37 -14.63 13.20
C HIS A 306 -54.00 -14.66 11.80
N LEU A 307 -53.24 -14.41 10.76
CA LEU A 307 -53.72 -14.47 9.37
C LEU A 307 -54.05 -15.89 8.91
N LYS A 308 -53.42 -16.92 9.50
CA LYS A 308 -53.70 -18.34 9.23
C LYS A 308 -54.90 -18.90 9.98
N SER A 309 -55.29 -18.27 11.08
CA SER A 309 -56.42 -18.73 11.90
C SER A 309 -57.79 -18.14 11.51
N GLU A 310 -57.82 -17.23 10.52
CA GLU A 310 -59.07 -16.66 10.00
C GLU A 310 -59.35 -17.14 8.56
N ASP A 311 -59.62 -18.43 8.41
CA ASP A 311 -60.47 -18.92 7.31
C ASP A 311 -61.93 -18.71 7.67
N HIS A 312 -62.40 -17.47 7.63
CA HIS A 312 -63.85 -17.11 7.43
C HIS A 312 -64.00 -15.60 7.20
N LYS A 313 -64.27 -15.28 5.91
CA LYS A 313 -64.94 -14.08 5.29
C LYS A 313 -64.59 -12.67 5.75
N PRO A 314 -64.39 -11.73 4.77
CA PRO A 314 -63.77 -10.43 5.02
C PRO A 314 -64.82 -9.39 5.42
N ASN A 315 -64.54 -8.69 6.51
CA ASN A 315 -65.02 -7.33 6.75
C ASN A 315 -63.85 -6.47 7.19
N LEU A 316 -63.16 -5.89 6.23
CA LEU A 316 -62.11 -4.93 6.44
C LEU A 316 -62.69 -3.62 6.98
N LYS A 317 -62.38 -3.27 8.21
CA LYS A 317 -62.68 -1.95 8.77
C LYS A 317 -61.66 -0.93 8.26
N GLU A 318 -62.17 0.24 7.84
CA GLU A 318 -61.43 1.38 7.25
C GLU A 318 -60.21 1.88 8.01
N ASN A 319 -59.94 1.41 9.23
CA ASN A 319 -58.80 1.83 10.05
C ASN A 319 -57.48 1.10 9.74
N GLU A 320 -57.47 0.02 8.99
CA GLU A 320 -56.25 -0.74 8.63
C GLU A 320 -55.63 -0.28 7.30
N ILE A 321 -56.42 0.36 6.45
CA ILE A 321 -55.95 0.93 5.17
C ILE A 321 -55.06 2.15 5.43
N ASN A 322 -55.43 2.98 6.43
CA ASN A 322 -54.66 4.16 6.80
C ASN A 322 -53.29 3.85 7.45
N ALA A 323 -53.09 2.66 8.02
CA ALA A 323 -51.81 2.22 8.56
C ALA A 323 -50.83 1.76 7.46
N PHE A 324 -51.35 1.22 6.35
CA PHE A 324 -50.56 0.79 5.21
C PHE A 324 -50.10 1.98 4.33
N GLU A 325 -50.98 2.98 4.15
CA GLU A 325 -50.63 4.20 3.41
C GLU A 325 -49.60 5.06 4.14
N ASN A 326 -49.60 5.09 5.47
CA ASN A 326 -48.62 5.80 6.30
C ASN A 326 -47.24 5.10 6.33
N LEU A 327 -47.17 3.81 6.11
CA LEU A 327 -45.88 3.07 5.98
C LEU A 327 -45.29 3.26 4.57
N GLN A 328 -46.12 3.38 3.55
CA GLN A 328 -45.66 3.59 2.17
C GLN A 328 -45.15 5.02 1.94
N SER A 329 -45.76 6.01 2.58
CA SER A 329 -45.32 7.41 2.53
C SER A 329 -44.04 7.69 3.30
N SER A 330 -43.67 6.87 4.29
CA SER A 330 -42.37 6.97 5.01
C SER A 330 -41.22 6.29 4.29
N ILE A 331 -41.47 5.40 3.33
CA ILE A 331 -40.43 4.75 2.49
C ILE A 331 -40.12 5.62 1.26
N ASP A 332 -41.11 6.34 0.72
CA ASP A 332 -40.90 7.22 -0.44
C ASP A 332 -40.22 8.56 -0.09
N SER A 333 -40.22 8.99 1.17
CA SER A 333 -39.59 10.23 1.60
C SER A 333 -38.05 10.10 1.78
N GLN A 334 -37.45 8.91 1.62
CA GLN A 334 -35.98 8.70 1.68
C GLN A 334 -35.33 8.40 0.32
N LYS A 335 -36.09 8.49 -0.78
CA LYS A 335 -35.57 8.28 -2.14
C LYS A 335 -35.63 9.51 -3.02
N SER A 336 -35.27 10.68 -2.51
CA SER A 336 -35.11 11.89 -3.32
C SER A 336 -33.68 12.38 -3.21
N ALA A 337 -32.76 11.72 -3.92
CA ALA A 337 -31.46 12.26 -4.26
C ALA A 337 -31.07 11.73 -5.65
N GLU A 338 -31.27 12.62 -6.64
CA GLU A 338 -30.57 12.77 -7.91
C GLU A 338 -30.33 11.53 -8.77
N ILE A 339 -31.25 11.31 -9.72
CA ILE A 339 -31.01 10.55 -10.94
C ILE A 339 -30.61 11.56 -12.03
N ILE A 340 -29.34 11.51 -12.44
CA ILE A 340 -28.86 12.21 -13.64
C ILE A 340 -29.25 11.36 -14.85
N ASP A 341 -30.07 11.99 -15.72
CA ASP A 341 -30.58 11.46 -16.97
C ASP A 341 -29.46 11.33 -18.00
N PHE A 342 -29.13 10.12 -18.42
CA PHE A 342 -28.34 9.87 -19.63
C PHE A 342 -29.26 9.34 -20.73
N ASN A 343 -29.56 10.20 -21.68
CA ASN A 343 -30.14 9.86 -22.95
C ASN A 343 -29.17 9.09 -23.82
N GLU A 344 -29.41 7.83 -24.08
CA GLU A 344 -28.77 7.07 -25.14
C GLU A 344 -29.75 6.67 -26.22
N LYS A 345 -29.41 7.02 -27.44
CA LYS A 345 -30.06 6.56 -28.66
C LYS A 345 -29.52 5.23 -29.12
N ASP A 346 -30.43 4.33 -29.36
CA ASP A 346 -30.48 3.27 -30.36
C ASP A 346 -29.22 2.51 -30.79
N HIS A 347 -29.13 1.26 -30.38
CA HIS A 347 -28.82 0.15 -31.28
C HIS A 347 -29.48 -1.14 -30.79
N THR A 348 -30.39 -1.63 -31.64
CA THR A 348 -31.13 -2.89 -31.56
C THR A 348 -30.19 -4.10 -31.64
N PHE A 349 -30.26 -5.00 -30.65
CA PHE A 349 -29.93 -6.41 -30.84
C PHE A 349 -30.96 -7.30 -30.15
N ASN A 350 -31.49 -8.23 -30.95
CA ASN A 350 -32.49 -9.22 -30.58
C ASN A 350 -32.06 -10.08 -29.40
N SER A 351 -32.93 -10.17 -28.40
CA SER A 351 -32.82 -11.10 -27.29
C SER A 351 -33.73 -12.30 -27.53
N ASN A 352 -33.19 -13.49 -27.48
CA ASN A 352 -33.94 -14.70 -27.19
C ASN A 352 -33.93 -14.93 -25.69
N ILE A 353 -35.07 -14.69 -25.07
CA ILE A 353 -35.39 -15.08 -23.68
C ILE A 353 -35.97 -16.48 -23.77
N ASP A 354 -35.34 -17.46 -23.16
CA ASP A 354 -36.03 -18.64 -22.66
C ASP A 354 -35.22 -19.39 -21.58
N LYS A 355 -35.93 -19.59 -20.44
CA LYS A 355 -35.77 -20.68 -19.46
C LYS A 355 -34.71 -20.52 -18.38
N TYR A 356 -35.09 -19.84 -17.33
CA TYR A 356 -34.58 -20.18 -16.00
C TYR A 356 -35.46 -21.28 -15.41
N HIS A 357 -34.95 -22.50 -15.40
CA HIS A 357 -35.45 -23.58 -14.55
C HIS A 357 -34.89 -23.35 -13.13
N PHE A 358 -35.76 -23.43 -12.15
CA PHE A 358 -35.43 -23.51 -10.73
C PHE A 358 -34.47 -24.67 -10.49
N ALA A 359 -33.29 -24.42 -9.94
CA ALA A 359 -32.38 -25.42 -9.44
C ALA A 359 -32.75 -25.74 -8.00
N GLU A 360 -33.04 -27.02 -7.74
CA GLU A 360 -33.18 -27.58 -6.40
C GLU A 360 -31.84 -27.52 -5.67
N GLU A 361 -31.86 -27.04 -4.41
CA GLU A 361 -30.72 -27.00 -3.51
C GLU A 361 -30.32 -28.45 -3.11
N ILE A 362 -29.28 -28.97 -3.74
CA ILE A 362 -28.59 -30.18 -3.26
C ILE A 362 -27.55 -29.71 -2.23
N LYS A 363 -27.77 -30.04 -0.97
CA LYS A 363 -26.78 -29.89 0.10
C LYS A 363 -25.73 -31.00 -0.08
N GLU A 364 -24.67 -30.73 -0.82
CA GLU A 364 -23.43 -31.51 -0.76
C GLU A 364 -22.53 -30.89 0.33
N GLU A 365 -22.10 -31.72 1.28
CA GLU A 365 -21.08 -31.37 2.26
C GLU A 365 -19.77 -31.12 1.50
N GLU A 366 -19.37 -29.86 1.38
CA GLU A 366 -18.13 -29.47 0.71
C GLU A 366 -16.93 -29.92 1.55
N THR A 367 -16.20 -30.91 1.08
CA THR A 367 -14.88 -31.26 1.59
C THR A 367 -13.91 -30.10 1.33
N LEU A 368 -13.30 -29.57 2.38
CA LEU A 368 -12.32 -28.47 2.32
C LEU A 368 -10.93 -28.92 1.80
N SER A 369 -10.78 -30.15 1.35
CA SER A 369 -9.53 -30.66 0.80
C SER A 369 -9.28 -30.12 -0.61
N ILE A 370 -8.21 -29.35 -0.77
CA ILE A 370 -7.75 -28.83 -2.08
C ILE A 370 -7.51 -29.99 -3.07
N HIS A 371 -7.06 -31.13 -2.56
CA HIS A 371 -6.74 -32.31 -3.33
C HIS A 371 -7.99 -32.96 -3.96
N ASP A 372 -9.08 -33.04 -3.20
CA ASP A 372 -10.34 -33.62 -3.68
C ASP A 372 -11.03 -32.67 -4.69
N LYS A 373 -10.97 -31.36 -4.47
CA LYS A 373 -11.46 -30.37 -5.44
C LYS A 373 -10.65 -30.36 -6.75
N GLU A 374 -9.34 -30.58 -6.66
CA GLU A 374 -8.49 -30.69 -7.85
C GLU A 374 -8.84 -31.93 -8.69
N LEU A 375 -9.07 -33.06 -8.04
CA LEU A 375 -9.54 -34.32 -8.67
C LEU A 375 -10.89 -34.12 -9.36
N GLU A 376 -11.83 -33.50 -8.71
CA GLU A 376 -13.15 -33.21 -9.26
C GLU A 376 -13.08 -32.30 -10.50
N LEU A 377 -12.26 -31.25 -10.47
CA LEU A 377 -12.05 -30.36 -11.61
C LEU A 377 -11.41 -31.08 -12.80
N ILE A 378 -10.44 -31.98 -12.57
CA ILE A 378 -9.80 -32.76 -13.63
C ILE A 378 -10.83 -33.72 -14.27
N LYS A 379 -11.64 -34.42 -13.49
CA LYS A 379 -12.70 -35.30 -14.00
C LYS A 379 -13.72 -34.53 -14.83
N LYS A 380 -14.25 -33.43 -14.31
CA LYS A 380 -15.22 -32.57 -15.02
C LYS A 380 -14.66 -32.02 -16.33
N ALA A 381 -13.39 -31.62 -16.37
CA ALA A 381 -12.76 -31.10 -17.60
C ALA A 381 -12.55 -32.20 -18.64
N LEU A 382 -12.22 -33.42 -18.22
CA LEU A 382 -12.10 -34.59 -19.12
C LEU A 382 -13.46 -35.03 -19.69
N GLU A 383 -14.51 -35.07 -18.88
CA GLU A 383 -15.88 -35.36 -19.31
C GLU A 383 -16.40 -34.32 -20.33
N ARG A 384 -16.24 -33.04 -20.07
CA ARG A 384 -16.65 -31.95 -20.99
C ARG A 384 -15.95 -32.01 -22.34
N ASN A 385 -14.69 -32.45 -22.33
CA ASN A 385 -13.89 -32.52 -23.54
C ASN A 385 -13.86 -33.95 -24.18
N ASN A 386 -14.82 -34.83 -23.82
CA ASN A 386 -14.91 -36.19 -24.36
C ASN A 386 -13.57 -36.95 -24.30
N GLY A 387 -12.84 -36.87 -23.22
CA GLY A 387 -11.55 -37.52 -23.01
C GLY A 387 -10.35 -36.92 -23.74
N LYS A 388 -10.52 -35.82 -24.47
CA LYS A 388 -9.44 -35.16 -25.19
C LYS A 388 -8.53 -34.38 -24.24
N ARG A 389 -7.41 -34.97 -23.82
CA ARG A 389 -6.46 -34.44 -22.84
C ARG A 389 -5.93 -33.04 -23.15
N LYS A 390 -5.64 -32.80 -24.43
CA LYS A 390 -5.12 -31.48 -24.88
C LYS A 390 -6.13 -30.34 -24.70
N ALA A 391 -7.41 -30.61 -24.98
CA ALA A 391 -8.49 -29.63 -24.77
C ALA A 391 -8.78 -29.43 -23.28
N ALA A 392 -8.83 -30.49 -22.49
CA ALA A 392 -9.00 -30.41 -21.04
C ALA A 392 -7.84 -29.69 -20.34
N ALA A 393 -6.60 -29.85 -20.81
CA ALA A 393 -5.44 -29.11 -20.26
C ALA A 393 -5.55 -27.60 -20.50
N ILE A 394 -6.03 -27.18 -21.68
CA ILE A 394 -6.26 -25.78 -22.03
C ILE A 394 -7.38 -25.18 -21.16
N GLU A 395 -8.49 -25.94 -20.95
CA GLU A 395 -9.60 -25.49 -20.09
C GLU A 395 -9.17 -25.32 -18.63
N LEU A 396 -8.31 -26.21 -18.12
CA LEU A 396 -7.77 -26.15 -16.77
C LEU A 396 -6.59 -25.15 -16.60
N GLY A 397 -6.11 -24.52 -17.68
CA GLY A 397 -4.99 -23.59 -17.65
C GLY A 397 -3.65 -24.25 -17.30
N ILE A 398 -3.48 -25.57 -17.52
CA ILE A 398 -2.26 -26.33 -17.20
C ILE A 398 -1.66 -26.95 -18.47
N SER A 399 -0.35 -27.31 -18.39
CA SER A 399 0.29 -28.00 -19.52
C SER A 399 -0.23 -29.43 -19.65
N GLU A 400 -0.31 -29.95 -20.89
CA GLU A 400 -0.72 -31.34 -21.17
C GLU A 400 0.13 -32.38 -20.40
N ARG A 401 1.43 -32.08 -20.23
CA ARG A 401 2.36 -32.91 -19.44
C ARG A 401 2.01 -32.93 -17.95
N THR A 402 1.57 -31.77 -17.43
CA THR A 402 1.13 -31.66 -16.01
C THR A 402 -0.17 -32.44 -15.80
N LEU A 403 -1.14 -32.29 -16.72
CA LEU A 403 -2.40 -33.06 -16.67
C LEU A 403 -2.15 -34.57 -16.73
N TYR A 404 -1.29 -35.02 -17.63
CA TYR A 404 -0.94 -36.46 -17.74
C TYR A 404 -0.32 -37.00 -16.45
N ARG A 405 0.60 -36.25 -15.82
CA ARG A 405 1.22 -36.63 -14.54
C ARG A 405 0.16 -36.78 -13.43
N LYS A 406 -0.81 -35.85 -13.38
CA LYS A 406 -1.89 -35.85 -12.38
C LYS A 406 -2.89 -36.98 -12.62
N ILE A 407 -3.28 -37.27 -13.84
CA ILE A 407 -4.12 -38.42 -14.20
C ILE A 407 -3.47 -39.75 -13.74
N LYS A 408 -2.15 -39.87 -13.98
CA LYS A 408 -1.40 -41.08 -13.56
C LYS A 408 -1.20 -41.16 -12.04
N GLN A 409 -1.08 -40.03 -11.36
CA GLN A 409 -0.90 -39.97 -9.90
C GLN A 409 -2.18 -40.33 -9.15
N HIS A 410 -3.34 -40.12 -9.75
CA HIS A 410 -4.66 -40.33 -9.14
C HIS A 410 -5.44 -41.51 -9.74
N ASP A 411 -4.80 -42.35 -10.58
CA ASP A 411 -5.40 -43.53 -11.24
C ASP A 411 -6.81 -43.25 -11.81
N ILE A 412 -6.96 -42.12 -12.52
CA ILE A 412 -8.24 -41.76 -13.15
C ILE A 412 -8.38 -42.62 -14.42
N GLU A 413 -9.25 -43.63 -14.38
CA GLU A 413 -9.66 -44.38 -15.57
C GLU A 413 -10.50 -43.48 -16.48
N LEU A 414 -10.16 -43.46 -17.78
CA LEU A 414 -10.78 -42.66 -18.84
C LEU A 414 -11.87 -43.43 -19.55
#